data_51987877e3dd9db1c9180c42a6eae810
#
_entry.id   51987877e3dd9db1c9180c42a6eae810
#
_cell.length_a   1.000
_cell.length_b   1.000
_cell.length_c   1.000
_cell.angle_alpha   90.00
_cell.angle_beta   90.00
_cell.angle_gamma   90.00
#
_symmetry.space_group_name_H-M   'P 1'
#
loop_
_entity.id
_entity.type
_entity.pdbx_description
1 polymer ?
#
loop_
_entity_poly.entity_id
_entity_poly.type
_entity_poly.pdbx_seq_one_letter_code
_entity_poly.pdbx_strand_id
1 'polypeptide(L)'
;MLRNQPSRFQASRTVHCYMGDETPSVRMTYGNYLQLDELLGLQSGPEGHNPPPSNHEMHFIITHQAFELWFKQIITELKQALSLMNNDEIDEKNIPIIVQHMERCSEIFRLLASQWKVMETLSPQDFLAFRDRLGTSSGFESWQMRALEMLMGLKNEQRVGGMDPMLHNKKLLSEGKLSKEVYAELEKIDSMPSINDVLKDWLSRTPINGVSMDETVMQSFVENHISIMKSHGEKVISHMVDIGHGEESSIRPRIEAGINSASDFLMPDGVVIPHRAGLLFIESYKELPLLSWPRRLIDSLVDLEESMLLFRSHHARMVERMIGRRMGTGGSSGVDYLDMTLNYRIFTDLWAIRTLLVKRDELPNPANPEFYGYASEN
;
A
#
# COMPACT_ATOMS: atom_id res chain seq x y z
N MET A 1 -3.43 -56.04 30.85
CA MET A 1 -2.23 -56.18 29.99
C MET A 1 -2.18 -54.99 29.08
N LEU A 2 -1.23 -54.14 29.41
CA LEU A 2 -0.94 -52.89 28.72
C LEU A 2 -0.21 -53.17 27.38
N ARG A 3 -0.58 -52.49 26.32
CA ARG A 3 0.29 -52.33 25.16
C ARG A 3 0.42 -50.84 24.82
N ASN A 4 1.60 -50.35 25.12
CA ASN A 4 2.18 -49.11 24.65
C ASN A 4 2.21 -49.09 23.12
N GLN A 5 1.86 -47.96 22.53
CA GLN A 5 2.28 -47.58 21.19
C GLN A 5 3.20 -46.35 21.29
N PRO A 6 4.27 -46.31 20.50
CA PRO A 6 5.26 -45.25 20.61
C PRO A 6 4.92 -44.04 19.74
N SER A 7 5.29 -42.89 20.30
CA SER A 7 5.34 -41.59 19.66
C SER A 7 6.16 -41.59 18.35
N ARG A 8 5.60 -41.05 17.28
CA ARG A 8 6.32 -40.69 16.05
C ARG A 8 6.28 -39.15 15.92
N PHE A 9 7.44 -38.56 15.87
CA PHE A 9 7.93 -37.63 14.88
C PHE A 9 9.10 -36.84 15.44
N GLN A 10 10.27 -37.37 15.21
CA GLN A 10 11.49 -36.57 15.06
C GLN A 10 12.11 -36.99 13.73
N ALA A 11 12.04 -36.12 12.73
CA ALA A 11 12.79 -36.24 11.51
C ALA A 11 13.79 -35.08 11.43
N SER A 12 15.00 -35.38 11.88
CA SER A 12 16.19 -34.58 11.63
C SER A 12 16.48 -34.60 10.12
N ARG A 13 16.45 -33.44 9.45
CA ARG A 13 16.93 -33.28 8.07
C ARG A 13 18.43 -33.03 8.07
N THR A 14 19.20 -34.08 7.87
CA THR A 14 20.62 -34.00 7.50
C THR A 14 20.67 -33.92 5.96
N VAL A 15 21.15 -32.82 5.43
CA VAL A 15 21.40 -32.67 3.98
C VAL A 15 22.75 -33.39 3.72
N HIS A 16 22.68 -34.53 3.06
CA HIS A 16 23.86 -35.19 2.49
C HIS A 16 23.91 -34.94 0.99
N CYS A 17 24.92 -34.22 0.53
CA CYS A 17 25.31 -34.22 -0.88
C CYS A 17 25.87 -35.61 -1.22
N TYR A 18 25.18 -36.36 -2.07
CA TYR A 18 25.72 -37.52 -2.76
C TYR A 18 25.75 -37.28 -4.26
N MET A 19 26.95 -37.42 -4.83
CA MET A 19 27.12 -37.60 -6.26
C MET A 19 26.69 -39.03 -6.62
N GLY A 20 25.86 -39.15 -7.65
CA GLY A 20 25.64 -40.34 -8.43
C GLY A 20 24.83 -41.44 -7.77
N ASP A 21 23.49 -41.30 -7.84
CA ASP A 21 22.54 -42.41 -8.01
C ASP A 21 21.29 -41.85 -8.65
N GLU A 22 20.80 -42.51 -9.68
CA GLU A 22 19.55 -42.19 -10.35
C GLU A 22 18.40 -42.38 -9.35
N THR A 23 18.13 -41.34 -8.55
CA THR A 23 16.86 -41.26 -7.82
C THR A 23 15.76 -41.18 -8.84
N PRO A 24 14.73 -42.04 -8.79
CA PRO A 24 13.58 -41.93 -9.68
C PRO A 24 13.05 -40.53 -9.57
N SER A 25 13.02 -39.78 -10.68
CA SER A 25 12.46 -38.44 -10.75
C SER A 25 11.02 -38.53 -10.25
N VAL A 26 10.77 -38.10 -9.02
CA VAL A 26 9.41 -38.01 -8.49
C VAL A 26 8.64 -37.13 -9.46
N ARG A 27 7.73 -37.76 -10.23
CA ARG A 27 6.93 -37.02 -11.21
C ARG A 27 6.13 -35.96 -10.46
N MET A 28 6.47 -34.70 -10.67
CA MET A 28 5.76 -33.58 -10.06
C MET A 28 4.29 -33.62 -10.45
N THR A 29 3.40 -33.68 -9.46
CA THR A 29 1.95 -33.64 -9.65
C THR A 29 1.41 -32.30 -9.17
N TYR A 30 0.21 -31.94 -9.57
CA TYR A 30 -0.47 -30.72 -9.11
C TYR A 30 -0.57 -30.66 -7.58
N GLY A 31 -0.98 -31.77 -6.95
CA GLY A 31 -1.09 -31.87 -5.49
C GLY A 31 0.25 -31.68 -4.78
N ASN A 32 1.33 -32.35 -5.26
CA ASN A 32 2.66 -32.23 -4.65
C ASN A 32 3.27 -30.85 -4.86
N TYR A 33 3.07 -30.22 -6.04
CA TYR A 33 3.58 -28.87 -6.30
C TYR A 33 2.93 -27.82 -5.41
N LEU A 34 1.62 -27.92 -5.19
CA LEU A 34 0.87 -27.00 -4.36
C LEU A 34 0.78 -27.40 -2.89
N GLN A 35 1.33 -28.57 -2.51
CA GLN A 35 1.25 -29.12 -1.14
C GLN A 35 -0.19 -29.18 -0.63
N LEU A 36 -1.11 -29.71 -1.49
CA LEU A 36 -2.55 -29.61 -1.24
C LEU A 36 -2.99 -30.40 0.00
N ASP A 37 -2.36 -31.53 0.30
CA ASP A 37 -2.70 -32.36 1.46
C ASP A 37 -2.47 -31.57 2.77
N GLU A 38 -1.32 -30.87 2.86
CA GLU A 38 -1.01 -30.00 3.99
C GLU A 38 -1.93 -28.77 4.02
N LEU A 39 -2.07 -28.07 2.87
CA LEU A 39 -2.88 -26.86 2.77
C LEU A 39 -4.34 -27.11 3.16
N LEU A 40 -4.94 -28.17 2.64
CA LEU A 40 -6.35 -28.52 2.88
C LEU A 40 -6.54 -29.23 4.24
N GLY A 41 -5.49 -29.57 4.96
CA GLY A 41 -5.49 -30.08 6.33
C GLY A 41 -5.50 -29.01 7.43
N LEU A 42 -5.28 -27.72 7.08
CA LEU A 42 -5.11 -26.63 8.07
C LEU A 42 -6.43 -26.01 8.57
N GLN A 43 -7.59 -26.53 8.19
CA GLN A 43 -8.91 -25.96 8.54
C GLN A 43 -9.58 -26.64 9.72
N SER A 44 -8.90 -27.55 10.42
CA SER A 44 -9.43 -28.31 11.55
C SER A 44 -9.59 -27.51 12.86
N GLY A 45 -9.14 -26.25 12.88
CA GLY A 45 -8.98 -25.46 14.11
C GLY A 45 -7.68 -25.82 14.87
N PRO A 46 -7.45 -25.25 16.06
CA PRO A 46 -6.27 -25.55 16.89
C PRO A 46 -6.18 -27.05 17.23
N GLU A 47 -4.94 -27.55 17.42
CA GLU A 47 -4.74 -28.93 17.84
C GLU A 47 -5.47 -29.22 19.14
N GLY A 48 -6.21 -30.34 19.18
CA GLY A 48 -7.05 -30.71 20.32
C GLY A 48 -8.41 -30.02 20.37
N HIS A 49 -8.78 -29.23 19.35
CA HIS A 49 -10.08 -28.54 19.30
C HIS A 49 -11.24 -29.55 19.17
N ASN A 50 -12.09 -29.59 20.18
CA ASN A 50 -13.26 -30.49 20.24
C ASN A 50 -14.50 -29.72 20.76
N PRO A 51 -15.62 -29.71 20.03
CA PRO A 51 -15.86 -30.40 18.74
C PRO A 51 -15.08 -29.73 17.58
N PRO A 52 -14.94 -30.40 16.42
CA PRO A 52 -14.33 -29.82 15.23
C PRO A 52 -15.12 -28.57 14.76
N PRO A 53 -14.52 -27.71 13.92
CA PRO A 53 -15.19 -26.54 13.42
C PRO A 53 -16.53 -26.84 12.76
N SER A 54 -17.55 -26.06 13.06
CA SER A 54 -18.82 -26.11 12.34
C SER A 54 -18.64 -25.66 10.90
N ASN A 55 -19.61 -25.89 10.03
CA ASN A 55 -19.56 -25.40 8.64
C ASN A 55 -19.37 -23.87 8.57
N HIS A 56 -20.02 -23.12 9.45
CA HIS A 56 -19.89 -21.66 9.53
C HIS A 56 -18.53 -21.22 10.05
N GLU A 57 -17.98 -21.94 11.02
CA GLU A 57 -16.62 -21.69 11.53
C GLU A 57 -15.55 -22.06 10.47
N MET A 58 -15.74 -23.17 9.75
CA MET A 58 -14.91 -23.55 8.61
C MET A 58 -14.89 -22.45 7.53
N HIS A 59 -16.06 -21.89 7.20
CA HIS A 59 -16.18 -20.77 6.26
C HIS A 59 -15.38 -19.55 6.73
N PHE A 60 -15.45 -19.21 8.02
CA PHE A 60 -14.70 -18.13 8.65
C PHE A 60 -13.18 -18.38 8.56
N ILE A 61 -12.73 -19.60 8.91
CA ILE A 61 -11.31 -19.99 8.86
C ILE A 61 -10.75 -19.87 7.43
N ILE A 62 -11.41 -20.50 6.44
CA ILE A 62 -10.94 -20.48 5.06
C ILE A 62 -10.86 -19.05 4.51
N THR A 63 -11.87 -18.22 4.79
CA THR A 63 -11.88 -16.83 4.33
C THR A 63 -10.67 -16.06 4.86
N HIS A 64 -10.34 -16.19 6.15
CA HIS A 64 -9.20 -15.50 6.76
C HIS A 64 -7.85 -16.08 6.30
N GLN A 65 -7.74 -17.41 6.14
CA GLN A 65 -6.55 -18.02 5.56
C GLN A 65 -6.27 -17.52 4.14
N ALA A 66 -7.32 -17.35 3.32
CA ALA A 66 -7.18 -16.81 1.98
C ALA A 66 -6.68 -15.35 2.00
N PHE A 67 -7.15 -14.51 2.93
CA PHE A 67 -6.60 -13.16 3.11
C PHE A 67 -5.10 -13.20 3.46
N GLU A 68 -4.70 -14.02 4.42
CA GLU A 68 -3.30 -14.12 4.85
C GLU A 68 -2.38 -14.66 3.74
N LEU A 69 -2.84 -15.58 2.89
CA LEU A 69 -2.11 -16.05 1.72
C LEU A 69 -1.89 -14.93 0.69
N TRP A 70 -2.92 -14.11 0.44
CA TRP A 70 -2.81 -12.97 -0.45
C TRP A 70 -1.95 -11.85 0.13
N PHE A 71 -2.01 -11.60 1.43
CA PHE A 71 -1.08 -10.65 2.09
C PHE A 71 0.38 -11.09 1.93
N LYS A 72 0.66 -12.38 2.06
CA LYS A 72 1.99 -12.94 1.78
C LYS A 72 2.45 -12.62 0.36
N GLN A 73 1.57 -12.77 -0.64
CA GLN A 73 1.90 -12.44 -2.03
C GLN A 73 2.16 -10.94 -2.21
N ILE A 74 1.31 -10.07 -1.65
CA ILE A 74 1.51 -8.62 -1.72
C ILE A 74 2.87 -8.22 -1.07
N ILE A 75 3.20 -8.77 0.10
CA ILE A 75 4.50 -8.53 0.76
C ILE A 75 5.66 -8.93 -0.16
N THR A 76 5.53 -10.05 -0.86
CA THR A 76 6.53 -10.52 -1.82
C THR A 76 6.69 -9.54 -2.97
N GLU A 77 5.59 -9.06 -3.58
CA GLU A 77 5.60 -8.08 -4.67
C GLU A 77 6.22 -6.75 -4.23
N LEU A 78 5.83 -6.24 -3.05
CA LEU A 78 6.37 -4.99 -2.51
C LEU A 78 7.88 -5.10 -2.23
N LYS A 79 8.34 -6.22 -1.67
CA LYS A 79 9.78 -6.45 -1.45
C LYS A 79 10.57 -6.52 -2.76
N GLN A 80 10.02 -7.15 -3.80
CA GLN A 80 10.64 -7.18 -5.13
C GLN A 80 10.72 -5.76 -5.72
N ALA A 81 9.65 -4.99 -5.66
CA ALA A 81 9.65 -3.61 -6.11
C ALA A 81 10.68 -2.76 -5.35
N LEU A 82 10.74 -2.88 -4.01
CA LEU A 82 11.74 -2.20 -3.20
C LEU A 82 13.17 -2.58 -3.60
N SER A 83 13.44 -3.85 -3.87
CA SER A 83 14.79 -4.29 -4.30
C SER A 83 15.23 -3.68 -5.63
N LEU A 84 14.26 -3.34 -6.51
CA LEU A 84 14.52 -2.67 -7.79
C LEU A 84 14.63 -1.15 -7.65
N MET A 85 13.93 -0.57 -6.67
CA MET A 85 13.90 0.88 -6.46
C MET A 85 15.00 1.39 -5.52
N ASN A 86 15.45 0.58 -4.57
CA ASN A 86 16.40 0.98 -3.53
C ASN A 86 17.86 0.87 -4.03
N ASN A 87 18.16 1.57 -5.12
CA ASN A 87 19.50 1.72 -5.70
C ASN A 87 19.77 3.20 -5.94
N ASP A 88 21.04 3.59 -5.94
CA ASP A 88 21.47 4.97 -6.22
C ASP A 88 20.94 5.46 -7.58
N GLU A 89 20.89 4.56 -8.56
CA GLU A 89 20.24 4.77 -9.85
C GLU A 89 19.27 3.61 -10.12
N ILE A 90 18.02 3.94 -10.45
CA ILE A 90 17.05 2.95 -10.94
C ILE A 90 17.32 2.80 -12.45
N ASP A 91 17.68 1.60 -12.85
CA ASP A 91 17.74 1.27 -14.28
C ASP A 91 16.32 1.43 -14.87
N GLU A 92 16.16 2.31 -15.84
CA GLU A 92 14.86 2.66 -16.43
C GLU A 92 14.08 1.44 -16.94
N LYS A 93 14.80 0.39 -17.39
CA LYS A 93 14.16 -0.89 -17.78
C LYS A 93 13.43 -1.59 -16.63
N ASN A 94 13.72 -1.25 -15.37
CA ASN A 94 13.08 -1.82 -14.19
C ASN A 94 11.76 -1.12 -13.87
N ILE A 95 11.51 0.11 -14.34
CA ILE A 95 10.28 0.85 -14.06
C ILE A 95 9.03 0.06 -14.52
N PRO A 96 8.98 -0.51 -15.75
CA PRO A 96 7.86 -1.37 -16.16
C PRO A 96 7.65 -2.58 -15.24
N ILE A 97 8.73 -3.16 -14.71
CA ILE A 97 8.66 -4.31 -13.80
C ILE A 97 8.08 -3.88 -12.46
N ILE A 98 8.52 -2.73 -11.93
CA ILE A 98 7.99 -2.15 -10.69
C ILE A 98 6.51 -1.83 -10.83
N VAL A 99 6.10 -1.22 -11.95
CA VAL A 99 4.69 -0.97 -12.28
C VAL A 99 3.88 -2.26 -12.25
N GLN A 100 4.39 -3.34 -12.86
CA GLN A 100 3.73 -4.64 -12.85
C GLN A 100 3.53 -5.20 -11.43
N HIS A 101 4.51 -5.03 -10.54
CA HIS A 101 4.38 -5.41 -9.12
C HIS A 101 3.26 -4.61 -8.43
N MET A 102 3.19 -3.28 -8.65
CA MET A 102 2.16 -2.42 -8.07
C MET A 102 0.76 -2.76 -8.61
N GLU A 103 0.63 -2.95 -9.92
CA GLU A 103 -0.63 -3.36 -10.55
C GLU A 103 -1.13 -4.70 -10.02
N ARG A 104 -0.22 -5.68 -9.83
CA ARG A 104 -0.60 -6.98 -9.24
C ARG A 104 -1.08 -6.83 -7.80
N CYS A 105 -0.42 -6.01 -6.98
CA CYS A 105 -0.89 -5.71 -5.63
C CYS A 105 -2.28 -5.07 -5.66
N SER A 106 -2.54 -4.13 -6.57
CA SER A 106 -3.84 -3.48 -6.74
C SER A 106 -4.94 -4.48 -7.08
N GLU A 107 -4.69 -5.39 -8.03
CA GLU A 107 -5.65 -6.43 -8.41
C GLU A 107 -5.93 -7.41 -7.25
N ILE A 108 -4.89 -7.77 -6.48
CA ILE A 108 -5.09 -8.60 -5.29
C ILE A 108 -5.99 -7.87 -4.28
N PHE A 109 -5.76 -6.58 -3.99
CA PHE A 109 -6.62 -5.84 -3.07
C PHE A 109 -8.05 -5.71 -3.58
N ARG A 110 -8.29 -5.54 -4.89
CA ARG A 110 -9.64 -5.55 -5.50
C ARG A 110 -10.32 -6.90 -5.31
N LEU A 111 -9.59 -8.00 -5.50
CA LEU A 111 -10.08 -9.34 -5.20
C LEU A 111 -10.46 -9.47 -3.73
N LEU A 112 -9.58 -9.06 -2.81
CA LEU A 112 -9.81 -9.12 -1.38
C LEU A 112 -11.00 -8.26 -0.95
N ALA A 113 -11.19 -7.07 -1.55
CA ALA A 113 -12.35 -6.24 -1.33
C ALA A 113 -13.66 -6.96 -1.72
N SER A 114 -13.64 -7.68 -2.85
CA SER A 114 -14.80 -8.47 -3.29
C SER A 114 -15.02 -9.74 -2.45
N GLN A 115 -13.96 -10.32 -1.90
CA GLN A 115 -14.02 -11.54 -1.06
C GLN A 115 -14.81 -11.31 0.24
N TRP A 116 -14.89 -10.09 0.76
CA TRP A 116 -15.73 -9.77 1.92
C TRP A 116 -17.20 -10.11 1.70
N LYS A 117 -17.69 -10.08 0.45
CA LYS A 117 -19.08 -10.50 0.12
C LYS A 117 -19.32 -11.97 0.40
N VAL A 118 -18.28 -12.82 0.29
CA VAL A 118 -18.39 -14.23 0.68
C VAL A 118 -18.60 -14.33 2.19
N MET A 119 -17.87 -13.52 2.96
CA MET A 119 -18.02 -13.44 4.42
C MET A 119 -19.40 -12.90 4.84
N GLU A 120 -19.98 -11.96 4.08
CA GLU A 120 -21.30 -11.39 4.31
C GLU A 120 -22.46 -12.39 4.15
N THR A 121 -22.21 -13.57 3.58
CA THR A 121 -23.22 -14.66 3.51
C THR A 121 -23.42 -15.36 4.86
N LEU A 122 -22.50 -15.18 5.80
CA LEU A 122 -22.62 -15.67 7.16
C LEU A 122 -23.60 -14.76 7.95
N SER A 123 -24.65 -15.35 8.54
CA SER A 123 -25.58 -14.56 9.35
C SER A 123 -24.95 -14.14 10.69
N PRO A 124 -25.38 -13.00 11.29
CA PRO A 124 -24.94 -12.62 12.63
C PRO A 124 -25.14 -13.72 13.68
N GLN A 125 -26.23 -14.47 13.62
CA GLN A 125 -26.53 -15.54 14.57
C GLN A 125 -25.57 -16.73 14.40
N ASP A 126 -25.26 -17.12 13.16
CA ASP A 126 -24.32 -18.19 12.86
C ASP A 126 -22.90 -17.83 13.31
N PHE A 127 -22.50 -16.57 13.13
CA PHE A 127 -21.23 -16.06 13.66
C PHE A 127 -21.19 -16.12 15.19
N LEU A 128 -22.25 -15.66 15.85
CA LEU A 128 -22.33 -15.68 17.32
C LEU A 128 -22.31 -17.09 17.89
N ALA A 129 -22.77 -18.11 17.16
CA ALA A 129 -22.79 -19.50 17.59
C ALA A 129 -21.38 -20.08 17.83
N PHE A 130 -20.33 -19.56 17.15
CA PHE A 130 -18.96 -20.01 17.37
C PHE A 130 -18.02 -18.91 17.87
N ARG A 131 -18.48 -17.66 17.98
CA ARG A 131 -17.65 -16.49 18.35
C ARG A 131 -16.84 -16.71 19.62
N ASP A 132 -17.41 -17.32 20.63
CA ASP A 132 -16.74 -17.54 21.92
C ASP A 132 -15.53 -18.48 21.78
N ARG A 133 -15.50 -19.32 20.75
CA ARG A 133 -14.36 -20.20 20.43
C ARG A 133 -13.15 -19.45 19.90
N LEU A 134 -13.35 -18.25 19.37
CA LEU A 134 -12.25 -17.38 18.91
C LEU A 134 -11.44 -16.83 20.08
N GLY A 135 -11.97 -16.84 21.30
CA GLY A 135 -11.30 -16.30 22.48
C GLY A 135 -10.93 -14.83 22.29
N THR A 136 -9.67 -14.50 22.46
CA THR A 136 -9.10 -13.16 22.28
C THR A 136 -8.52 -12.93 20.89
N SER A 137 -8.63 -13.89 19.95
CA SER A 137 -8.09 -13.76 18.59
C SER A 137 -8.69 -12.56 17.88
N SER A 138 -7.87 -11.79 17.21
CA SER A 138 -8.28 -10.55 16.56
C SER A 138 -7.51 -10.32 15.28
N GLY A 139 -8.13 -9.72 14.27
CA GLY A 139 -7.45 -9.25 13.06
C GLY A 139 -6.32 -8.24 13.34
N PHE A 140 -6.29 -7.63 14.54
CA PHE A 140 -5.15 -6.84 15.00
C PHE A 140 -3.85 -7.64 15.15
N GLU A 141 -3.96 -8.95 15.33
CA GLU A 141 -2.82 -9.85 15.45
C GLU A 141 -2.22 -10.26 14.09
N SER A 142 -2.84 -9.86 12.97
CA SER A 142 -2.26 -10.05 11.64
C SER A 142 -1.01 -9.19 11.48
N TRP A 143 0.14 -9.81 11.68
CA TRP A 143 1.43 -9.17 11.48
C TRP A 143 1.67 -8.82 9.99
N GLN A 144 1.11 -9.60 9.07
CA GLN A 144 1.24 -9.36 7.64
C GLN A 144 0.59 -8.04 7.23
N MET A 145 -0.57 -7.71 7.78
CA MET A 145 -1.22 -6.42 7.52
C MET A 145 -0.35 -5.24 8.02
N ARG A 146 0.31 -5.41 9.18
CA ARG A 146 1.26 -4.39 9.69
C ARG A 146 2.49 -4.29 8.81
N ALA A 147 3.03 -5.43 8.36
CA ALA A 147 4.17 -5.47 7.43
C ALA A 147 3.85 -4.75 6.10
N LEU A 148 2.66 -4.95 5.52
CA LEU A 148 2.22 -4.26 4.32
C LEU A 148 2.23 -2.74 4.50
N GLU A 149 1.63 -2.26 5.60
CA GLU A 149 1.54 -0.84 5.91
C GLU A 149 2.93 -0.21 6.09
N MET A 150 3.86 -0.92 6.73
CA MET A 150 5.24 -0.46 6.93
C MET A 150 6.01 -0.44 5.61
N LEU A 151 5.92 -1.50 4.79
CA LEU A 151 6.55 -1.56 3.47
C LEU A 151 6.07 -0.45 2.53
N MET A 152 4.79 -0.11 2.58
CA MET A 152 4.24 1.01 1.80
C MET A 152 4.68 2.38 2.34
N GLY A 153 4.92 2.50 3.65
CA GLY A 153 5.40 3.73 4.30
C GLY A 153 4.37 4.47 5.13
N LEU A 154 3.35 3.78 5.67
CA LEU A 154 2.39 4.38 6.61
C LEU A 154 3.10 4.74 7.92
N LYS A 155 3.22 6.03 8.20
CA LYS A 155 3.88 6.53 9.41
C LYS A 155 2.99 6.39 10.66
N ASN A 156 3.61 6.36 11.84
CA ASN A 156 2.89 6.17 13.11
C ASN A 156 1.89 7.30 13.38
N GLU A 157 2.24 8.55 13.03
CA GLU A 157 1.39 9.73 13.21
C GLU A 157 0.10 9.68 12.36
N GLN A 158 0.14 8.95 11.25
CA GLN A 158 -1.01 8.75 10.36
C GLN A 158 -1.94 7.64 10.86
N ARG A 159 -1.48 6.82 11.82
CA ARG A 159 -2.26 5.70 12.36
C ARG A 159 -3.26 6.17 13.41
N VAL A 160 -4.37 5.48 13.52
CA VAL A 160 -5.37 5.74 14.55
C VAL A 160 -4.72 5.70 15.94
N GLY A 161 -4.83 6.80 16.68
CA GLY A 161 -4.24 6.94 18.02
C GLY A 161 -2.71 6.93 18.05
N GLY A 162 -2.03 7.20 16.92
CA GLY A 162 -0.56 7.17 16.86
C GLY A 162 0.03 5.78 17.13
N MET A 163 -0.69 4.70 16.78
CA MET A 163 -0.29 3.32 17.09
C MET A 163 1.04 2.96 16.42
N ASP A 164 2.02 2.56 17.22
CA ASP A 164 3.29 2.03 16.77
C ASP A 164 3.16 0.50 16.54
N PRO A 165 3.30 0.03 15.28
CA PRO A 165 3.17 -1.38 14.96
C PRO A 165 4.26 -2.24 15.61
N MET A 166 5.47 -1.72 15.81
CA MET A 166 6.56 -2.48 16.43
C MET A 166 6.33 -2.65 17.94
N LEU A 167 5.86 -1.63 18.64
CA LEU A 167 5.46 -1.75 20.05
C LEU A 167 4.30 -2.72 20.22
N HIS A 168 3.32 -2.69 19.32
CA HIS A 168 2.19 -3.64 19.33
C HIS A 168 2.68 -5.08 19.16
N ASN A 169 3.48 -5.35 18.13
CA ASN A 169 4.00 -6.68 17.86
C ASN A 169 4.96 -7.19 18.94
N LYS A 170 5.74 -6.30 19.58
CA LYS A 170 6.55 -6.63 20.75
C LYS A 170 5.72 -7.12 21.94
N LYS A 171 4.57 -6.52 22.14
CA LYS A 171 3.59 -6.98 23.13
C LYS A 171 3.07 -8.37 22.78
N LEU A 172 2.65 -8.59 21.52
CA LEU A 172 2.20 -9.92 21.06
C LEU A 172 3.30 -11.00 21.24
N LEU A 173 4.55 -10.67 20.97
CA LEU A 173 5.68 -11.54 21.22
C LEU A 173 5.81 -11.89 22.71
N SER A 174 5.69 -10.88 23.60
CA SER A 174 5.77 -11.11 25.05
C SER A 174 4.62 -11.94 25.62
N GLU A 175 3.46 -11.88 24.96
CA GLU A 175 2.27 -12.67 25.28
C GLU A 175 2.29 -14.09 24.65
N GLY A 176 3.33 -14.43 23.88
CA GLY A 176 3.44 -15.72 23.18
C GLY A 176 2.48 -15.85 21.97
N LYS A 177 1.88 -14.75 21.51
CA LYS A 177 0.98 -14.72 20.35
C LYS A 177 1.69 -14.51 19.02
N LEU A 178 2.97 -14.16 19.04
CA LEU A 178 3.82 -13.96 17.88
C LEU A 178 5.13 -14.73 18.07
N SER A 179 5.65 -15.38 17.01
CA SER A 179 6.94 -16.06 17.09
C SER A 179 8.11 -15.09 17.01
N LYS A 180 9.29 -15.52 17.51
CA LYS A 180 10.52 -14.71 17.43
C LYS A 180 10.97 -14.50 15.99
N GLU A 181 10.76 -15.49 15.14
CA GLU A 181 11.12 -15.45 13.72
C GLU A 181 10.29 -14.39 12.97
N VAL A 182 8.98 -14.35 13.25
CA VAL A 182 8.10 -13.33 12.68
C VAL A 182 8.46 -11.93 13.19
N TYR A 183 8.75 -11.78 14.49
CA TYR A 183 9.16 -10.49 15.02
C TYR A 183 10.49 -10.00 14.41
N ALA A 184 11.47 -10.89 14.25
CA ALA A 184 12.73 -10.57 13.57
C ALA A 184 12.53 -10.16 12.09
N GLU A 185 11.53 -10.75 11.41
CA GLU A 185 11.18 -10.33 10.05
C GLU A 185 10.56 -8.93 10.03
N LEU A 186 9.72 -8.58 11.00
CA LEU A 186 9.18 -7.24 11.17
C LEU A 186 10.27 -6.20 11.48
N GLU A 187 11.25 -6.54 12.33
CA GLU A 187 12.41 -5.66 12.60
C GLU A 187 13.22 -5.38 11.32
N LYS A 188 13.39 -6.37 10.44
CA LYS A 188 14.01 -6.14 9.13
C LYS A 188 13.20 -5.18 8.29
N ILE A 189 11.88 -5.37 8.21
CA ILE A 189 10.99 -4.49 7.43
C ILE A 189 11.05 -3.07 7.98
N ASP A 190 11.02 -2.88 9.30
CA ASP A 190 11.08 -1.57 9.95
C ASP A 190 12.41 -0.84 9.70
N SER A 191 13.49 -1.59 9.53
CA SER A 191 14.83 -1.04 9.23
C SER A 191 15.06 -0.68 7.76
N MET A 192 14.17 -1.10 6.85
CA MET A 192 14.27 -0.84 5.41
C MET A 192 13.57 0.48 5.06
N PRO A 193 14.04 1.19 4.01
CA PRO A 193 13.25 2.27 3.43
C PRO A 193 11.93 1.71 2.88
N SER A 194 10.85 2.47 3.03
CA SER A 194 9.55 2.12 2.47
C SER A 194 9.44 2.47 0.99
N ILE A 195 8.40 1.95 0.31
CA ILE A 195 8.06 2.35 -1.08
C ILE A 195 7.92 3.88 -1.19
N ASN A 196 7.29 4.53 -0.20
CA ASN A 196 7.13 5.99 -0.21
C ASN A 196 8.47 6.73 -0.05
N ASP A 197 9.40 6.19 0.73
CA ASP A 197 10.72 6.79 0.92
C ASP A 197 11.54 6.69 -0.39
N VAL A 198 11.64 5.50 -0.99
CA VAL A 198 12.38 5.31 -2.25
C VAL A 198 11.73 6.02 -3.44
N LEU A 199 10.40 6.17 -3.42
CA LEU A 199 9.69 6.97 -4.42
C LEU A 199 10.10 8.45 -4.35
N LYS A 200 10.17 9.03 -3.15
CA LYS A 200 10.59 10.42 -2.96
C LYS A 200 12.03 10.62 -3.40
N ASP A 201 12.92 9.70 -3.07
CA ASP A 201 14.31 9.75 -3.51
C ASP A 201 14.44 9.69 -5.03
N TRP A 202 13.65 8.81 -5.67
CA TRP A 202 13.62 8.71 -7.12
C TRP A 202 13.05 9.97 -7.78
N LEU A 203 11.92 10.50 -7.30
CA LEU A 203 11.31 11.73 -7.81
C LEU A 203 12.24 12.94 -7.66
N SER A 204 13.08 12.98 -6.62
CA SER A 204 14.05 14.06 -6.40
C SER A 204 15.09 14.16 -7.51
N ARG A 205 15.34 13.08 -8.24
CA ARG A 205 16.29 12.99 -9.35
C ARG A 205 15.66 13.23 -10.72
N THR A 206 14.37 13.52 -10.79
CA THR A 206 13.67 13.79 -12.04
C THR A 206 14.34 14.93 -12.79
N PRO A 207 14.80 14.74 -14.05
CA PRO A 207 15.32 15.82 -14.84
C PRO A 207 14.20 16.84 -15.13
N ILE A 208 14.40 18.10 -14.74
CA ILE A 208 13.50 19.21 -15.05
C ILE A 208 14.13 20.03 -16.18
N ASN A 209 13.39 20.22 -17.26
CA ASN A 209 13.92 20.88 -18.48
C ASN A 209 15.20 20.22 -19.06
N GLY A 210 15.34 18.89 -18.88
CA GLY A 210 16.51 18.15 -19.35
C GLY A 210 17.74 18.26 -18.44
N VAL A 211 17.61 18.87 -17.26
CA VAL A 211 18.69 19.05 -16.30
C VAL A 211 18.34 18.31 -15.00
N SER A 212 19.23 17.43 -14.56
CA SER A 212 19.06 16.65 -13.33
C SER A 212 19.65 17.39 -12.14
N MET A 213 18.91 17.40 -11.02
CA MET A 213 19.36 17.84 -9.68
C MET A 213 19.97 19.26 -9.63
N ASP A 214 19.50 20.17 -10.48
CA ASP A 214 19.90 21.59 -10.44
C ASP A 214 18.87 22.39 -9.65
N GLU A 215 19.29 22.89 -8.48
CA GLU A 215 18.43 23.65 -7.58
C GLU A 215 17.87 24.92 -8.24
N THR A 216 18.68 25.61 -9.07
CA THR A 216 18.25 26.85 -9.74
C THR A 216 17.17 26.56 -10.78
N VAL A 217 17.31 25.46 -11.54
CA VAL A 217 16.32 25.04 -12.52
C VAL A 217 15.01 24.62 -11.81
N MET A 218 15.12 23.84 -10.74
CA MET A 218 13.95 23.45 -9.93
C MET A 218 13.24 24.66 -9.33
N GLN A 219 13.99 25.59 -8.74
CA GLN A 219 13.45 26.81 -8.15
C GLN A 219 12.70 27.64 -9.21
N SER A 220 13.35 27.90 -10.35
CA SER A 220 12.74 28.64 -11.45
C SER A 220 11.47 27.99 -12.00
N PHE A 221 11.47 26.65 -12.12
CA PHE A 221 10.29 25.90 -12.56
C PHE A 221 9.11 26.06 -11.59
N VAL A 222 9.34 25.87 -10.29
CA VAL A 222 8.29 25.96 -9.26
C VAL A 222 7.77 27.38 -9.15
N GLU A 223 8.63 28.41 -9.11
CA GLU A 223 8.23 29.82 -9.06
C GLU A 223 7.40 30.21 -10.27
N ASN A 224 7.80 29.77 -11.46
CA ASN A 224 7.03 30.01 -12.68
C ASN A 224 5.65 29.34 -12.62
N HIS A 225 5.58 28.09 -12.14
CA HIS A 225 4.30 27.40 -11.96
C HIS A 225 3.37 28.13 -10.99
N ILE A 226 3.87 28.59 -9.85
CA ILE A 226 3.10 29.40 -8.90
C ILE A 226 2.64 30.72 -9.52
N SER A 227 3.49 31.36 -10.35
CA SER A 227 3.11 32.57 -11.09
C SER A 227 1.95 32.32 -12.04
N ILE A 228 1.97 31.18 -12.75
CA ILE A 228 0.87 30.77 -13.64
C ILE A 228 -0.41 30.51 -12.83
N MET A 229 -0.30 29.84 -11.66
CA MET A 229 -1.46 29.64 -10.79
C MET A 229 -2.06 30.97 -10.32
N LYS A 230 -1.23 31.98 -9.99
CA LYS A 230 -1.70 33.33 -9.64
C LYS A 230 -2.43 33.99 -10.80
N SER A 231 -1.85 33.95 -12.03
CA SER A 231 -2.49 34.51 -13.23
C SER A 231 -3.82 33.82 -13.54
N HIS A 232 -3.87 32.48 -13.40
CA HIS A 232 -5.12 31.73 -13.55
C HIS A 232 -6.14 32.10 -12.49
N GLY A 233 -5.72 32.27 -11.23
CA GLY A 233 -6.55 32.70 -10.11
C GLY A 233 -7.25 34.03 -10.38
N GLU A 234 -6.53 35.04 -10.92
CA GLU A 234 -7.13 36.34 -11.30
C GLU A 234 -8.21 36.17 -12.38
N LYS A 235 -7.96 35.32 -13.40
CA LYS A 235 -8.97 35.03 -14.43
C LYS A 235 -10.22 34.37 -13.83
N VAL A 236 -10.05 33.45 -12.89
CA VAL A 236 -11.17 32.78 -12.21
C VAL A 236 -11.95 33.76 -11.34
N ILE A 237 -11.27 34.64 -10.59
CA ILE A 237 -11.94 35.68 -9.79
C ILE A 237 -12.79 36.56 -10.67
N SER A 238 -12.22 37.14 -11.75
CA SER A 238 -12.94 37.99 -12.69
C SER A 238 -14.16 37.28 -13.26
N HIS A 239 -13.98 36.07 -13.75
CA HIS A 239 -15.08 35.27 -14.32
C HIS A 239 -16.21 35.01 -13.30
N MET A 240 -15.87 34.61 -12.06
CA MET A 240 -16.90 34.34 -11.04
C MET A 240 -17.69 35.57 -10.64
N VAL A 241 -17.05 36.75 -10.60
CA VAL A 241 -17.73 38.03 -10.37
C VAL A 241 -18.65 38.37 -11.53
N ASP A 242 -18.17 38.24 -12.79
CA ASP A 242 -18.91 38.55 -13.99
C ASP A 242 -20.20 37.73 -14.14
N ILE A 243 -20.17 36.46 -13.73
CA ILE A 243 -21.32 35.56 -13.76
C ILE A 243 -22.20 35.63 -12.50
N GLY A 244 -21.88 36.51 -11.55
CA GLY A 244 -22.67 36.74 -10.32
C GLY A 244 -22.58 35.62 -9.28
N HIS A 245 -21.49 34.81 -9.27
CA HIS A 245 -21.28 33.77 -8.30
C HIS A 245 -20.71 34.24 -6.96
N GLY A 246 -20.63 35.55 -6.73
CA GLY A 246 -20.23 36.14 -5.47
C GLY A 246 -19.45 37.45 -5.67
N GLU A 247 -19.17 38.12 -4.56
CA GLU A 247 -18.34 39.33 -4.57
C GLU A 247 -16.87 38.98 -4.55
N GLU A 248 -16.03 39.77 -5.19
CA GLU A 248 -14.57 39.61 -5.20
C GLU A 248 -13.99 39.47 -3.80
N SER A 249 -14.51 40.26 -2.86
CA SER A 249 -14.11 40.24 -1.43
C SER A 249 -14.25 38.89 -0.75
N SER A 250 -15.17 38.03 -1.25
CA SER A 250 -15.40 36.66 -0.73
C SER A 250 -14.64 35.58 -1.51
N ILE A 251 -14.39 35.79 -2.80
CA ILE A 251 -13.77 34.81 -3.71
C ILE A 251 -12.25 34.89 -3.61
N ARG A 252 -11.68 36.09 -3.68
CA ARG A 252 -10.22 36.35 -3.68
C ARG A 252 -9.48 35.69 -2.51
N PRO A 253 -9.88 35.82 -1.25
CA PRO A 253 -9.15 35.22 -0.12
C PRO A 253 -9.08 33.70 -0.20
N ARG A 254 -10.10 33.02 -0.78
CA ARG A 254 -10.13 31.58 -0.93
C ARG A 254 -9.15 31.09 -2.00
N ILE A 255 -9.08 31.81 -3.13
CA ILE A 255 -8.15 31.49 -4.22
C ILE A 255 -6.71 31.76 -3.77
N GLU A 256 -6.44 32.89 -3.14
CA GLU A 256 -5.12 33.24 -2.58
C GLU A 256 -4.67 32.23 -1.52
N ALA A 257 -5.57 31.80 -0.63
CA ALA A 257 -5.26 30.75 0.35
C ALA A 257 -4.86 29.44 -0.33
N GLY A 258 -5.52 29.05 -1.40
CA GLY A 258 -5.16 27.87 -2.19
C GLY A 258 -3.77 28.01 -2.84
N ILE A 259 -3.47 29.16 -3.42
CA ILE A 259 -2.15 29.45 -4.04
C ILE A 259 -1.05 29.47 -2.99
N ASN A 260 -1.29 30.10 -1.82
CA ASN A 260 -0.34 30.12 -0.72
C ASN A 260 -0.07 28.70 -0.20
N SER A 261 -1.11 27.88 -0.02
CA SER A 261 -0.97 26.48 0.36
C SER A 261 -0.17 25.67 -0.68
N ALA A 262 -0.36 25.95 -1.97
CA ALA A 262 0.44 25.32 -3.04
C ALA A 262 1.93 25.75 -2.96
N SER A 263 2.17 27.04 -2.69
CA SER A 263 3.53 27.55 -2.49
C SER A 263 4.21 26.89 -1.28
N ASP A 264 3.52 26.84 -0.14
CA ASP A 264 4.04 26.21 1.08
C ASP A 264 4.27 24.69 0.89
N PHE A 265 3.44 24.02 0.09
CA PHE A 265 3.63 22.61 -0.23
C PHE A 265 4.85 22.39 -1.14
N LEU A 266 5.05 23.20 -2.17
CA LEU A 266 6.15 23.03 -3.14
C LEU A 266 7.49 23.57 -2.63
N MET A 267 7.43 24.70 -1.90
CA MET A 267 8.62 25.43 -1.46
C MET A 267 8.40 26.09 -0.09
N PRO A 268 8.29 25.30 1.00
CA PRO A 268 8.19 25.85 2.35
C PRO A 268 9.39 26.72 2.65
N ASP A 269 9.17 27.86 3.33
CA ASP A 269 10.21 28.85 3.67
C ASP A 269 11.06 29.30 2.45
N GLY A 270 10.50 29.20 1.24
CA GLY A 270 11.17 29.58 -0.01
C GLY A 270 12.16 28.55 -0.54
N VAL A 271 12.26 27.36 0.04
CA VAL A 271 13.15 26.28 -0.38
C VAL A 271 12.35 25.18 -1.08
N VAL A 272 12.68 24.91 -2.35
CA VAL A 272 11.98 23.88 -3.14
C VAL A 272 12.22 22.50 -2.57
N ILE A 273 11.14 21.72 -2.48
CA ILE A 273 11.22 20.29 -2.15
C ILE A 273 11.41 19.47 -3.44
N PRO A 274 12.60 18.88 -3.67
CA PRO A 274 12.98 18.30 -4.97
C PRO A 274 12.00 17.25 -5.49
N HIS A 275 11.56 16.30 -4.65
CA HIS A 275 10.64 15.25 -5.10
C HIS A 275 9.26 15.79 -5.49
N ARG A 276 8.79 16.90 -4.88
CA ARG A 276 7.52 17.54 -5.24
C ARG A 276 7.65 18.33 -6.55
N ALA A 277 8.82 18.94 -6.80
CA ALA A 277 9.11 19.57 -8.08
C ALA A 277 9.17 18.54 -9.22
N GLY A 278 9.86 17.42 -9.00
CA GLY A 278 9.91 16.32 -9.96
C GLY A 278 8.53 15.72 -10.25
N LEU A 279 7.75 15.49 -9.20
CA LEU A 279 6.37 14.99 -9.33
C LEU A 279 5.49 15.98 -10.11
N LEU A 280 5.58 17.28 -9.79
CA LEU A 280 4.84 18.34 -10.50
C LEU A 280 5.23 18.37 -11.98
N PHE A 281 6.52 18.20 -12.30
CA PHE A 281 6.99 18.19 -13.68
C PHE A 281 6.45 17.00 -14.46
N ILE A 282 6.52 15.79 -13.91
CA ILE A 282 5.99 14.57 -14.54
C ILE A 282 4.48 14.70 -14.83
N GLU A 283 3.71 15.19 -13.86
CA GLU A 283 2.25 15.34 -14.00
C GLU A 283 1.85 16.48 -14.95
N SER A 284 2.67 17.55 -15.02
CA SER A 284 2.41 18.71 -15.88
C SER A 284 2.70 18.44 -17.35
N TYR A 285 3.66 17.60 -17.66
CA TYR A 285 4.17 17.32 -19.02
C TYR A 285 3.98 15.86 -19.44
N LYS A 286 2.83 15.32 -19.15
CA LYS A 286 2.46 13.90 -19.36
C LYS A 286 2.58 13.42 -20.81
N GLU A 287 2.57 14.34 -21.78
CA GLU A 287 2.70 14.05 -23.21
C GLU A 287 4.14 13.77 -23.64
N LEU A 288 5.11 14.07 -22.79
CA LEU A 288 6.52 13.82 -23.11
C LEU A 288 6.83 12.32 -23.04
N PRO A 289 7.38 11.73 -24.12
CA PRO A 289 7.53 10.27 -24.23
C PRO A 289 8.31 9.63 -23.08
N LEU A 290 9.44 10.21 -22.66
CA LEU A 290 10.26 9.65 -21.56
C LEU A 290 9.56 9.75 -20.18
N LEU A 291 8.55 10.60 -20.02
CA LEU A 291 7.78 10.70 -18.78
C LEU A 291 6.61 9.70 -18.70
N SER A 292 6.35 8.93 -19.75
CA SER A 292 5.22 7.98 -19.81
C SER A 292 5.32 6.90 -18.73
N TRP A 293 6.49 6.28 -18.57
CA TRP A 293 6.71 5.26 -17.55
C TRP A 293 6.80 5.82 -16.13
N PRO A 294 7.53 6.92 -15.86
CA PRO A 294 7.45 7.63 -14.59
C PRO A 294 6.02 7.93 -14.16
N ARG A 295 5.21 8.45 -15.06
CA ARG A 295 3.81 8.71 -14.78
C ARG A 295 3.02 7.43 -14.52
N ARG A 296 3.24 6.37 -15.31
CA ARG A 296 2.56 5.09 -15.10
C ARG A 296 2.87 4.51 -13.71
N LEU A 297 4.10 4.69 -13.21
CA LEU A 297 4.46 4.29 -11.85
C LEU A 297 3.67 5.09 -10.82
N ILE A 298 3.57 6.42 -10.97
CA ILE A 298 2.78 7.28 -10.08
C ILE A 298 1.32 6.83 -10.07
N ASP A 299 0.71 6.63 -11.24
CA ASP A 299 -0.68 6.19 -11.35
C ASP A 299 -0.88 4.81 -10.69
N SER A 300 0.05 3.86 -10.87
CA SER A 300 -0.05 2.53 -10.26
C SER A 300 0.02 2.55 -8.73
N LEU A 301 0.76 3.48 -8.13
CA LEU A 301 0.83 3.66 -6.68
C LEU A 301 -0.46 4.30 -6.13
N VAL A 302 -1.06 5.23 -6.87
CA VAL A 302 -2.38 5.77 -6.53
C VAL A 302 -3.45 4.69 -6.59
N ASP A 303 -3.46 3.86 -7.65
CA ASP A 303 -4.37 2.73 -7.81
C ASP A 303 -4.20 1.70 -6.68
N LEU A 304 -2.95 1.47 -6.23
CA LEU A 304 -2.66 0.58 -5.11
C LEU A 304 -3.26 1.10 -3.81
N GLU A 305 -3.05 2.37 -3.48
CA GLU A 305 -3.62 2.96 -2.27
C GLU A 305 -5.15 2.98 -2.33
N GLU A 306 -5.75 3.34 -3.46
CA GLU A 306 -7.20 3.34 -3.64
C GLU A 306 -7.80 1.93 -3.47
N SER A 307 -7.18 0.90 -4.05
CA SER A 307 -7.63 -0.48 -3.91
C SER A 307 -7.52 -0.99 -2.47
N MET A 308 -6.48 -0.59 -1.72
CA MET A 308 -6.34 -0.88 -0.30
C MET A 308 -7.42 -0.19 0.54
N LEU A 309 -7.77 1.05 0.23
CA LEU A 309 -8.85 1.77 0.90
C LEU A 309 -10.22 1.13 0.63
N LEU A 310 -10.45 0.66 -0.60
CA LEU A 310 -11.65 -0.09 -0.95
C LEU A 310 -11.77 -1.38 -0.14
N PHE A 311 -10.67 -2.14 -0.01
CA PHE A 311 -10.60 -3.31 0.86
C PHE A 311 -10.97 -2.98 2.32
N ARG A 312 -10.41 -1.91 2.88
CA ARG A 312 -10.72 -1.46 4.26
C ARG A 312 -12.19 -1.06 4.41
N SER A 313 -12.74 -0.35 3.43
CA SER A 313 -14.15 0.08 3.43
C SER A 313 -15.09 -1.12 3.45
N HIS A 314 -14.86 -2.10 2.59
CA HIS A 314 -15.66 -3.33 2.56
C HIS A 314 -15.50 -4.13 3.86
N HIS A 315 -14.28 -4.19 4.43
CA HIS A 315 -14.06 -4.81 5.74
C HIS A 315 -14.91 -4.16 6.84
N ALA A 316 -14.88 -2.84 6.95
CA ALA A 316 -15.67 -2.12 7.96
C ALA A 316 -17.18 -2.40 7.81
N ARG A 317 -17.67 -2.38 6.56
CA ARG A 317 -19.11 -2.67 6.30
C ARG A 317 -19.46 -4.13 6.57
N MET A 318 -18.59 -5.07 6.23
CA MET A 318 -18.78 -6.48 6.55
C MET A 318 -18.86 -6.69 8.08
N VAL A 319 -17.94 -6.11 8.83
CA VAL A 319 -17.94 -6.21 10.31
C VAL A 319 -19.21 -5.58 10.90
N GLU A 320 -19.63 -4.41 10.40
CA GLU A 320 -20.88 -3.77 10.84
C GLU A 320 -22.10 -4.67 10.59
N ARG A 321 -22.17 -5.33 9.45
CA ARG A 321 -23.24 -6.29 9.13
C ARG A 321 -23.23 -7.51 10.05
N MET A 322 -22.03 -7.97 10.44
CA MET A 322 -21.84 -9.20 11.21
C MET A 322 -22.11 -9.01 12.71
N ILE A 323 -21.59 -7.96 13.30
CA ILE A 323 -21.65 -7.75 14.76
C ILE A 323 -22.26 -6.40 15.17
N GLY A 324 -22.65 -5.55 14.22
CA GLY A 324 -23.09 -4.19 14.51
C GLY A 324 -21.98 -3.39 15.20
N ARG A 325 -22.33 -2.55 16.14
CA ARG A 325 -21.39 -1.73 16.93
C ARG A 325 -20.90 -2.42 18.21
N ARG A 326 -20.90 -3.75 18.24
CA ARG A 326 -20.34 -4.49 19.37
C ARG A 326 -18.83 -4.37 19.40
N MET A 327 -18.26 -4.47 20.62
CA MET A 327 -16.82 -4.55 20.81
C MET A 327 -16.24 -5.76 20.07
N GLY A 328 -15.11 -5.56 19.39
CA GLY A 328 -14.36 -6.65 18.74
C GLY A 328 -13.76 -7.62 19.75
N THR A 329 -13.41 -8.83 19.33
CA THR A 329 -12.78 -9.86 20.19
C THR A 329 -11.47 -9.39 20.83
N GLY A 330 -10.72 -8.52 20.14
CA GLY A 330 -9.48 -7.90 20.66
C GLY A 330 -9.68 -6.64 21.51
N GLY A 331 -10.93 -6.31 21.94
CA GLY A 331 -11.21 -5.17 22.82
C GLY A 331 -11.23 -3.80 22.13
N SER A 332 -11.15 -3.74 20.80
CA SER A 332 -11.29 -2.48 20.05
C SER A 332 -12.73 -2.01 19.96
N SER A 333 -12.94 -0.73 19.62
CA SER A 333 -14.26 -0.17 19.31
C SER A 333 -14.91 -0.76 18.03
N GLY A 334 -14.32 -1.82 17.46
CA GLY A 334 -14.85 -2.55 16.31
C GLY A 334 -14.95 -1.67 15.07
N VAL A 335 -16.18 -1.43 14.58
CA VAL A 335 -16.44 -0.68 13.34
C VAL A 335 -15.88 0.75 13.37
N ASP A 336 -15.99 1.45 14.51
CA ASP A 336 -15.53 2.84 14.61
C ASP A 336 -14.01 2.95 14.37
N TYR A 337 -13.23 1.98 14.88
CA TYR A 337 -11.80 1.92 14.56
C TYR A 337 -11.55 1.66 13.07
N LEU A 338 -12.28 0.72 12.47
CA LEU A 338 -12.12 0.40 11.05
C LEU A 338 -12.49 1.60 10.17
N ASP A 339 -13.54 2.34 10.50
CA ASP A 339 -13.90 3.57 9.79
C ASP A 339 -12.81 4.65 9.89
N MET A 340 -12.16 4.79 11.04
CA MET A 340 -11.02 5.70 11.16
C MET A 340 -9.84 5.30 10.26
N THR A 341 -9.62 4.01 10.00
CA THR A 341 -8.54 3.55 9.09
C THR A 341 -8.76 3.93 7.63
N LEU A 342 -9.97 4.34 7.25
CA LEU A 342 -10.27 4.86 5.89
C LEU A 342 -9.61 6.22 5.63
N ASN A 343 -9.16 6.91 6.68
CA ASN A 343 -8.43 8.17 6.56
C ASN A 343 -6.93 7.99 6.33
N TYR A 344 -6.42 6.75 6.34
CA TYR A 344 -5.01 6.50 6.07
C TYR A 344 -4.66 6.93 4.65
N ARG A 345 -3.60 7.74 4.53
CA ARG A 345 -3.01 8.16 3.25
C ARG A 345 -1.51 8.03 3.35
N ILE A 346 -0.94 7.18 2.52
CA ILE A 346 0.50 6.89 2.49
C ILE A 346 1.18 7.84 1.50
N PHE A 347 0.66 7.87 0.27
CA PHE A 347 1.23 8.64 -0.84
C PHE A 347 0.61 10.04 -0.92
N THR A 348 0.65 10.79 0.21
CA THR A 348 -0.03 12.10 0.34
C THR A 348 0.36 13.09 -0.74
N ASP A 349 1.65 13.10 -1.15
CA ASP A 349 2.13 14.02 -2.17
C ASP A 349 1.53 13.72 -3.56
N LEU A 350 1.30 12.43 -3.89
CA LEU A 350 0.66 12.04 -5.15
C LEU A 350 -0.79 12.51 -5.25
N TRP A 351 -1.48 12.62 -4.14
CA TRP A 351 -2.84 13.17 -4.10
C TRP A 351 -2.83 14.70 -4.11
N ALA A 352 -1.96 15.32 -3.32
CA ALA A 352 -1.89 16.76 -3.17
C ALA A 352 -1.53 17.46 -4.48
N ILE A 353 -0.57 16.91 -5.24
CA ILE A 353 -0.09 17.52 -6.49
C ILE A 353 -1.20 17.75 -7.51
N ARG A 354 -2.23 16.89 -7.54
CA ARG A 354 -3.35 16.99 -8.48
C ARG A 354 -4.15 18.28 -8.32
N THR A 355 -4.17 18.84 -7.11
CA THR A 355 -4.83 20.13 -6.82
C THR A 355 -4.04 21.32 -7.38
N LEU A 356 -2.75 21.12 -7.66
CA LEU A 356 -1.84 22.19 -8.08
C LEU A 356 -1.67 22.27 -9.60
N LEU A 357 -2.23 21.31 -10.35
CA LEU A 357 -2.08 21.27 -11.80
C LEU A 357 -2.83 22.43 -12.45
N VAL A 358 -2.20 23.05 -13.43
CA VAL A 358 -2.78 24.06 -14.29
C VAL A 358 -3.04 23.47 -15.69
N LYS A 359 -3.82 24.19 -16.53
CA LYS A 359 -4.08 23.75 -17.90
C LYS A 359 -2.78 23.68 -18.70
N ARG A 360 -2.65 22.66 -19.56
CA ARG A 360 -1.44 22.45 -20.37
C ARG A 360 -1.12 23.64 -21.29
N ASP A 361 -2.12 24.30 -21.83
CA ASP A 361 -1.98 25.49 -22.69
C ASP A 361 -1.52 26.75 -21.94
N GLU A 362 -1.61 26.77 -20.62
CA GLU A 362 -1.07 27.84 -19.77
C GLU A 362 0.39 27.58 -19.36
N LEU A 363 0.87 26.35 -19.52
CA LEU A 363 2.27 25.98 -19.24
C LEU A 363 3.19 26.32 -20.42
N PRO A 364 4.42 26.81 -20.17
CA PRO A 364 5.41 26.96 -21.22
C PRO A 364 5.80 25.59 -21.76
N ASN A 365 6.37 25.54 -22.97
CA ASN A 365 7.07 24.35 -23.42
C ASN A 365 8.33 24.15 -22.57
N PRO A 366 8.71 22.89 -22.27
CA PRO A 366 9.97 22.61 -21.62
C PRO A 366 11.13 23.25 -22.38
N ALA A 367 12.16 23.74 -21.67
CA ALA A 367 13.30 24.40 -22.30
C ALA A 367 14.11 23.48 -23.22
N ASN A 368 14.04 22.16 -23.00
CA ASN A 368 14.77 21.14 -23.76
C ASN A 368 13.84 19.96 -24.08
N PRO A 369 12.81 20.13 -24.95
CA PRO A 369 11.79 19.11 -25.19
C PRO A 369 12.36 17.87 -25.89
N GLU A 370 13.41 18.01 -26.71
CA GLU A 370 14.11 16.92 -27.40
C GLU A 370 14.74 15.92 -26.43
N PHE A 371 15.13 16.35 -25.23
CA PHE A 371 15.64 15.46 -24.19
C PHE A 371 14.62 14.37 -23.82
N TYR A 372 13.33 14.67 -23.93
CA TYR A 372 12.24 13.75 -23.56
C TYR A 372 11.65 12.98 -24.76
N GLY A 373 12.22 13.14 -25.93
CA GLY A 373 11.80 12.45 -27.17
C GLY A 373 12.59 11.17 -27.45
N TYR A 374 12.04 10.30 -28.32
CA TYR A 374 12.75 9.11 -28.82
C TYR A 374 13.62 9.38 -30.03
N ALA A 375 13.43 10.50 -30.71
CA ALA A 375 14.20 10.87 -31.87
C ALA A 375 14.86 12.24 -31.63
N SER A 376 16.17 12.32 -31.76
CA SER A 376 16.83 13.59 -32.00
C SER A 376 16.46 14.05 -33.42
N GLU A 377 15.91 15.23 -33.57
CA GLU A 377 15.86 15.89 -34.88
C GLU A 377 17.33 16.08 -35.34
N ASN A 378 17.73 15.35 -36.41
CA ASN A 378 19.01 15.53 -37.09
C ASN A 378 18.97 16.81 -37.93
#